data_5dc3966b7cd404456335fef60ca0f7bb
#
_entry.id   5dc3966b7cd404456335fef60ca0f7bb
#
_cell.length_a   1.000
_cell.length_b   1.000
_cell.length_c   1.000
_cell.angle_alpha   90.00
_cell.angle_beta   90.00
_cell.angle_gamma   90.00
#
_symmetry.space_group_name_H-M   'P 1'
#
loop_
_entity.id
_entity.type
_entity.pdbx_description
1 polymer ?
#
loop_
_entity_poly.entity_id
_entity_poly.type
_entity_poly.pdbx_seq_one_letter_code
_entity_poly.pdbx_strand_id
1 'polypeptide(L)'
;MNKKDHAINKLTSKLNNKQTNKKRLAGYVILAAAFTVLGAVAAVKQEAKAPAAAAAAVGTSGASLYAQSLNDLSGKPQSLAQWKGKPLLVNFWASWCGPCVQEMPELSALAAKDGGKHFNVIGIGIDSPSNLVQFTQKTKVSYPLYVGGMGATDLARGLGNANGGLPYTVLIGADGQVRKTYLGKLKFDQLRADLAKL
;
A
#
# COMPACT_ATOMS: atom_id res chain seq x y z
N MET A 1 -48.38 -61.59 35.35
CA MET A 1 -48.18 -60.17 34.81
C MET A 1 -48.64 -60.24 33.35
N ASN A 2 -49.75 -59.57 33.05
CA ASN A 2 -50.54 -59.79 31.82
C ASN A 2 -49.90 -59.03 30.63
N LYS A 3 -49.86 -59.59 29.40
CA LYS A 3 -49.30 -58.97 28.19
C LYS A 3 -49.87 -57.55 27.88
N LYS A 4 -51.07 -57.29 28.37
CA LYS A 4 -51.71 -55.96 28.23
C LYS A 4 -51.03 -54.88 29.09
N ASP A 5 -50.54 -55.24 30.27
CA ASP A 5 -49.92 -54.24 31.17
C ASP A 5 -48.54 -53.80 30.66
N HIS A 6 -47.83 -54.70 29.94
CA HIS A 6 -46.56 -54.40 29.34
C HIS A 6 -46.68 -53.45 28.12
N ALA A 7 -47.77 -53.61 27.33
CA ALA A 7 -48.04 -52.76 26.18
C ALA A 7 -48.46 -51.35 26.58
N ILE A 8 -49.25 -51.23 27.66
CA ILE A 8 -49.71 -49.92 28.18
C ILE A 8 -48.49 -49.13 28.74
N ASN A 9 -47.63 -49.81 29.51
CA ASN A 9 -46.44 -49.18 30.08
C ASN A 9 -45.44 -48.67 29.02
N LYS A 10 -45.32 -49.40 27.89
CA LYS A 10 -44.48 -49.03 26.76
C LYS A 10 -45.05 -47.83 25.97
N LEU A 11 -46.36 -47.71 25.89
CA LEU A 11 -47.04 -46.57 25.24
C LEU A 11 -46.95 -45.30 26.09
N THR A 12 -47.19 -45.40 27.40
CA THR A 12 -47.08 -44.26 28.31
C THR A 12 -45.66 -43.73 28.41
N SER A 13 -44.64 -44.58 28.39
CA SER A 13 -43.23 -44.14 28.40
C SER A 13 -42.87 -43.42 27.09
N LYS A 14 -43.39 -43.84 25.96
CA LYS A 14 -43.17 -43.16 24.64
C LYS A 14 -43.84 -41.80 24.60
N LEU A 15 -45.06 -41.67 25.14
CA LEU A 15 -45.79 -40.41 25.15
C LEU A 15 -45.13 -39.39 26.09
N ASN A 16 -44.68 -39.83 27.26
CA ASN A 16 -44.00 -38.97 28.23
C ASN A 16 -42.64 -38.47 27.68
N ASN A 17 -41.88 -39.29 26.98
CA ASN A 17 -40.64 -38.91 26.35
C ASN A 17 -40.83 -37.91 25.18
N LYS A 18 -41.93 -38.01 24.43
CA LYS A 18 -42.27 -37.09 23.33
C LYS A 18 -42.66 -35.70 23.86
N GLN A 19 -43.29 -35.66 25.05
CA GLN A 19 -43.73 -34.42 25.67
C GLN A 19 -42.58 -33.66 26.38
N THR A 20 -41.63 -34.39 26.97
CA THR A 20 -40.42 -33.79 27.54
C THR A 20 -39.49 -33.20 26.51
N ASN A 21 -39.34 -33.86 25.34
CA ASN A 21 -38.52 -33.38 24.24
C ASN A 21 -39.13 -32.11 23.60
N LYS A 22 -40.46 -31.99 23.48
CA LYS A 22 -41.10 -30.76 22.99
C LYS A 22 -40.90 -29.58 23.94
N LYS A 23 -40.98 -29.77 25.26
CA LYS A 23 -40.73 -28.73 26.26
C LYS A 23 -39.27 -28.27 26.29
N ARG A 24 -38.30 -29.22 26.11
CA ARG A 24 -36.88 -28.88 26.01
C ARG A 24 -36.55 -28.12 24.73
N LEU A 25 -37.13 -28.52 23.58
CA LEU A 25 -36.94 -27.83 22.31
C LEU A 25 -37.51 -26.39 22.32
N ALA A 26 -38.67 -26.20 22.93
CA ALA A 26 -39.27 -24.87 23.12
C ALA A 26 -38.38 -23.96 24.01
N GLY A 27 -37.77 -24.51 25.07
CA GLY A 27 -36.84 -23.78 25.93
C GLY A 27 -35.57 -23.29 25.18
N TYR A 28 -35.00 -24.14 24.31
CA TYR A 28 -33.82 -23.76 23.51
C TYR A 28 -34.14 -22.70 22.45
N VAL A 29 -35.34 -22.75 21.84
CA VAL A 29 -35.77 -21.76 20.86
C VAL A 29 -35.96 -20.38 21.51
N ILE A 30 -36.53 -20.33 22.71
CA ILE A 30 -36.72 -19.06 23.46
C ILE A 30 -35.37 -18.49 23.92
N LEU A 31 -34.43 -19.33 24.37
CA LEU A 31 -33.08 -18.89 24.74
C LEU A 31 -32.29 -18.38 23.51
N ALA A 32 -32.38 -19.06 22.39
CA ALA A 32 -31.72 -18.63 21.15
C ALA A 32 -32.28 -17.29 20.61
N ALA A 33 -33.59 -17.09 20.70
CA ALA A 33 -34.22 -15.83 20.31
C ALA A 33 -33.84 -14.65 21.24
N ALA A 34 -33.66 -14.91 22.53
CA ALA A 34 -33.22 -13.87 23.49
C ALA A 34 -31.77 -13.43 23.23
N PHE A 35 -30.86 -14.36 22.86
CA PHE A 35 -29.48 -14.03 22.52
C PHE A 35 -29.36 -13.26 21.21
N THR A 36 -30.19 -13.55 20.19
CA THR A 36 -30.16 -12.82 18.93
C THR A 36 -30.69 -11.38 19.09
N VAL A 37 -31.69 -11.16 19.93
CA VAL A 37 -32.19 -9.79 20.18
C VAL A 37 -31.21 -8.98 21.02
N LEU A 38 -30.55 -9.58 22.03
CA LEU A 38 -29.52 -8.89 22.80
C LEU A 38 -28.27 -8.57 21.95
N GLY A 39 -27.87 -9.48 21.05
CA GLY A 39 -26.75 -9.27 20.12
C GLY A 39 -27.05 -8.17 19.10
N ALA A 40 -28.26 -8.07 18.59
CA ALA A 40 -28.66 -7.03 17.64
C ALA A 40 -28.69 -5.64 18.26
N VAL A 41 -29.11 -5.51 19.53
CA VAL A 41 -29.13 -4.23 20.25
C VAL A 41 -27.72 -3.77 20.61
N ALA A 42 -26.77 -4.69 20.90
CA ALA A 42 -25.38 -4.34 21.11
C ALA A 42 -24.66 -3.94 19.78
N ALA A 43 -25.05 -4.53 18.65
CA ALA A 43 -24.46 -4.19 17.35
C ALA A 43 -24.95 -2.81 16.83
N VAL A 44 -26.16 -2.39 17.14
CA VAL A 44 -26.70 -1.07 16.72
C VAL A 44 -26.10 0.08 17.53
N LYS A 45 -25.56 -0.15 18.74
CA LYS A 45 -24.88 0.89 19.53
C LYS A 45 -23.40 1.08 19.21
N GLN A 46 -22.82 0.30 18.29
CA GLN A 46 -21.44 0.40 17.85
C GLN A 46 -21.29 0.91 16.42
N GLU A 47 -22.29 1.62 15.91
CA GLU A 47 -22.06 2.66 14.91
C GLU A 47 -21.47 3.90 15.60
N ALA A 48 -20.44 3.69 16.40
CA ALA A 48 -19.46 4.71 16.64
C ALA A 48 -18.74 4.90 15.30
N LYS A 49 -19.23 5.93 14.53
CA LYS A 49 -18.41 6.80 13.70
C LYS A 49 -17.01 6.18 13.50
N ALA A 50 -16.92 5.31 12.47
CA ALA A 50 -15.61 5.09 11.89
C ALA A 50 -15.06 6.50 11.69
N PRO A 51 -13.92 6.87 12.29
CA PRO A 51 -13.27 8.08 11.87
C PRO A 51 -13.19 7.90 10.36
N ALA A 52 -13.78 8.85 9.62
CA ALA A 52 -13.45 9.02 8.23
C ALA A 52 -11.94 8.79 8.22
N ALA A 53 -11.52 7.73 7.56
CA ALA A 53 -10.13 7.56 7.28
C ALA A 53 -9.77 8.85 6.54
N ALA A 54 -9.42 9.87 7.30
CA ALA A 54 -8.41 10.78 6.86
C ALA A 54 -7.42 9.80 6.28
N ALA A 55 -7.25 9.81 4.96
CA ALA A 55 -6.14 9.16 4.34
C ALA A 55 -4.97 9.62 5.20
N ALA A 56 -4.70 8.84 6.24
CA ALA A 56 -3.55 8.99 7.05
C ALA A 56 -2.50 9.01 5.98
N ALA A 57 -1.87 10.15 5.79
CA ALA A 57 -0.57 10.18 5.24
C ALA A 57 0.14 9.10 6.05
N VAL A 58 0.12 7.88 5.52
CA VAL A 58 0.95 6.81 6.04
C VAL A 58 2.29 7.47 5.96
N GLY A 59 2.85 7.81 7.12
CA GLY A 59 4.16 8.42 7.21
C GLY A 59 5.17 7.38 6.77
N THR A 60 5.10 7.04 5.47
CA THR A 60 6.04 6.17 4.81
C THR A 60 7.33 6.94 4.84
N SER A 61 8.21 6.50 5.71
CA SER A 61 9.52 7.13 5.87
C SER A 61 10.38 6.79 4.65
N GLY A 62 11.09 7.78 4.13
CA GLY A 62 12.17 7.57 3.17
C GLY A 62 13.39 6.83 3.74
N ALA A 63 13.32 6.37 4.99
CA ALA A 63 14.43 5.69 5.66
C ALA A 63 14.93 4.47 4.88
N SER A 64 14.02 3.70 4.31
CA SER A 64 14.37 2.54 3.47
C SER A 64 15.16 2.93 2.21
N LEU A 65 14.83 4.06 1.59
CA LEU A 65 15.58 4.62 0.46
C LEU A 65 16.98 5.04 0.89
N TYR A 66 17.08 5.81 1.95
CA TYR A 66 18.36 6.35 2.42
C TYR A 66 19.31 5.31 2.99
N ALA A 67 18.83 4.11 3.31
CA ALA A 67 19.63 2.98 3.72
C ALA A 67 20.28 2.25 2.52
N GLN A 68 19.88 2.57 1.28
CA GLN A 68 20.40 1.90 0.09
C GLN A 68 21.75 2.47 -0.35
N SER A 69 22.55 1.59 -0.93
CA SER A 69 23.68 1.94 -1.78
C SER A 69 23.39 1.33 -3.16
N LEU A 70 23.28 2.15 -4.19
CA LEU A 70 23.00 1.74 -5.57
C LEU A 70 24.15 2.17 -6.47
N ASN A 71 24.42 1.39 -7.50
CA ASN A 71 25.42 1.79 -8.49
C ASN A 71 24.87 2.92 -9.37
N ASP A 72 25.69 3.91 -9.68
CA ASP A 72 25.43 4.82 -10.79
C ASP A 72 25.63 4.10 -12.15
N LEU A 73 25.39 4.81 -13.26
CA LEU A 73 25.50 4.22 -14.60
C LEU A 73 26.96 3.88 -14.99
N SER A 74 27.95 4.35 -14.24
CA SER A 74 29.35 3.96 -14.43
C SER A 74 29.74 2.71 -13.63
N GLY A 75 28.80 2.17 -12.85
CA GLY A 75 29.01 1.02 -11.97
C GLY A 75 29.59 1.37 -10.59
N LYS A 76 29.75 2.66 -10.27
CA LYS A 76 30.28 3.10 -8.98
C LYS A 76 29.18 3.10 -7.92
N PRO A 77 29.39 2.46 -6.75
CA PRO A 77 28.43 2.47 -5.66
C PRO A 77 28.28 3.86 -5.06
N GLN A 78 27.02 4.26 -4.86
CA GLN A 78 26.61 5.55 -4.34
C GLN A 78 25.65 5.35 -3.18
N SER A 79 25.96 5.89 -2.00
CA SER A 79 25.02 5.89 -0.88
C SER A 79 23.92 6.89 -1.11
N LEU A 80 22.66 6.45 -1.06
CA LEU A 80 21.52 7.35 -1.19
C LEU A 80 21.30 8.24 0.05
N ALA A 81 22.01 7.96 1.16
CA ALA A 81 22.04 8.85 2.33
C ALA A 81 22.59 10.25 2.01
N GLN A 82 23.36 10.41 0.93
CA GLN A 82 23.87 11.70 0.48
C GLN A 82 22.76 12.71 0.12
N TRP A 83 21.54 12.22 -0.14
CA TRP A 83 20.39 13.04 -0.51
C TRP A 83 19.55 13.50 0.68
N LYS A 84 19.91 13.14 1.92
CA LYS A 84 19.23 13.60 3.13
C LYS A 84 19.36 15.12 3.34
N GLY A 85 18.37 15.69 4.05
CA GLY A 85 18.41 17.09 4.51
C GLY A 85 17.90 18.11 3.50
N LYS A 86 17.55 17.68 2.28
CA LYS A 86 16.82 18.49 1.29
C LYS A 86 15.64 17.71 0.74
N PRO A 87 14.58 18.40 0.30
CA PRO A 87 13.50 17.72 -0.41
C PRO A 87 14.03 16.93 -1.60
N LEU A 88 13.50 15.72 -1.81
CA LEU A 88 13.96 14.79 -2.82
C LEU A 88 12.80 14.25 -3.65
N LEU A 89 12.90 14.36 -4.97
CA LEU A 89 12.03 13.72 -5.92
C LEU A 89 12.71 12.45 -6.45
N VAL A 90 12.12 11.29 -6.18
CA VAL A 90 12.64 9.99 -6.61
C VAL A 90 11.72 9.42 -7.69
N ASN A 91 12.24 9.28 -8.90
CA ASN A 91 11.50 8.71 -10.02
C ASN A 91 11.95 7.27 -10.28
N PHE A 92 11.05 6.31 -10.12
CA PHE A 92 11.24 4.91 -10.50
C PHE A 92 10.77 4.73 -11.93
N TRP A 93 11.67 4.23 -12.78
CA TRP A 93 11.45 4.14 -14.21
C TRP A 93 12.12 2.92 -14.84
N ALA A 94 11.83 2.64 -16.12
CA ALA A 94 12.54 1.64 -16.90
C ALA A 94 12.68 2.10 -18.37
N SER A 95 13.68 1.61 -19.09
CA SER A 95 13.94 1.98 -20.46
C SER A 95 12.83 1.49 -21.43
N TRP A 96 12.16 0.40 -21.08
CA TRP A 96 11.03 -0.17 -21.83
C TRP A 96 9.68 0.47 -21.48
N CYS A 97 9.63 1.33 -20.47
CA CYS A 97 8.40 1.98 -20.02
C CYS A 97 8.15 3.27 -20.82
N GLY A 98 7.29 3.20 -21.83
CA GLY A 98 6.99 4.34 -22.70
C GLY A 98 6.60 5.63 -21.96
N PRO A 99 5.63 5.62 -21.02
CA PRO A 99 5.28 6.82 -20.25
C PRO A 99 6.44 7.36 -19.40
N CYS A 100 7.32 6.48 -18.88
CA CYS A 100 8.50 6.90 -18.12
C CYS A 100 9.44 7.73 -19.00
N VAL A 101 9.74 7.22 -20.19
CA VAL A 101 10.62 7.88 -21.16
C VAL A 101 10.06 9.23 -21.61
N GLN A 102 8.75 9.33 -21.77
CA GLN A 102 8.07 10.56 -22.18
C GLN A 102 8.15 11.69 -21.15
N GLU A 103 8.25 11.40 -19.84
CA GLU A 103 8.32 12.43 -18.80
C GLU A 103 9.75 12.88 -18.47
N MET A 104 10.77 12.08 -18.83
CA MET A 104 12.17 12.37 -18.48
C MET A 104 12.71 13.71 -19.01
N PRO A 105 12.37 14.18 -20.21
CA PRO A 105 12.81 15.50 -20.68
C PRO A 105 12.30 16.64 -19.79
N GLU A 106 11.04 16.58 -19.35
CA GLU A 106 10.47 17.61 -18.48
C GLU A 106 11.01 17.53 -17.06
N LEU A 107 11.23 16.31 -16.53
CA LEU A 107 11.97 16.10 -15.28
C LEU A 107 13.39 16.64 -15.37
N SER A 108 14.07 16.46 -16.50
CA SER A 108 15.42 17.01 -16.73
C SER A 108 15.41 18.53 -16.77
N ALA A 109 14.41 19.14 -17.41
CA ALA A 109 14.25 20.60 -17.40
C ALA A 109 13.98 21.14 -16.00
N LEU A 110 13.13 20.47 -15.25
CA LEU A 110 12.83 20.81 -13.86
C LEU A 110 14.09 20.70 -12.97
N ALA A 111 14.84 19.61 -13.09
CA ALA A 111 16.08 19.41 -12.36
C ALA A 111 17.16 20.44 -12.72
N ALA A 112 17.29 20.79 -14.00
CA ALA A 112 18.26 21.78 -14.45
C ALA A 112 17.93 23.21 -13.96
N LYS A 113 16.64 23.56 -13.86
CA LYS A 113 16.19 24.88 -13.41
C LYS A 113 16.33 25.08 -11.91
N ASP A 114 15.80 24.13 -11.13
CA ASP A 114 15.58 24.28 -9.68
C ASP A 114 16.30 23.23 -8.85
N GLY A 115 16.85 22.19 -9.51
CA GLY A 115 17.56 21.10 -8.84
C GLY A 115 18.81 21.55 -8.10
N GLY A 116 19.02 20.98 -6.92
CA GLY A 116 20.13 21.33 -6.04
C GLY A 116 19.95 22.62 -5.23
N LYS A 117 19.06 23.53 -5.66
CA LYS A 117 18.73 24.76 -4.93
C LYS A 117 17.65 24.52 -3.89
N HIS A 118 16.46 24.12 -4.32
CA HIS A 118 15.29 23.93 -3.48
C HIS A 118 14.98 22.47 -3.20
N PHE A 119 15.22 21.59 -4.15
CA PHE A 119 15.03 20.14 -4.06
C PHE A 119 16.04 19.41 -4.94
N ASN A 120 16.17 18.10 -4.76
CA ASN A 120 16.95 17.23 -5.63
C ASN A 120 16.01 16.32 -6.45
N VAL A 121 16.50 15.86 -7.60
CA VAL A 121 15.83 14.85 -8.42
C VAL A 121 16.80 13.70 -8.64
N ILE A 122 16.33 12.47 -8.45
CA ILE A 122 17.07 11.25 -8.80
C ILE A 122 16.17 10.28 -9.55
N GLY A 123 16.75 9.48 -10.43
CA GLY A 123 16.06 8.37 -11.09
C GLY A 123 16.62 7.03 -10.65
N ILE A 124 15.75 6.08 -10.33
CA ILE A 124 16.12 4.71 -10.01
C ILE A 124 15.56 3.79 -11.10
N GLY A 125 16.45 3.21 -11.90
CA GLY A 125 16.09 2.35 -13.03
C GLY A 125 15.77 0.92 -12.59
N ILE A 126 14.55 0.46 -12.87
CA ILE A 126 14.12 -0.94 -12.71
C ILE A 126 14.39 -1.66 -14.02
N ASP A 127 15.65 -1.81 -14.34
CA ASP A 127 16.14 -2.40 -15.59
C ASP A 127 17.57 -2.92 -15.43
N SER A 128 18.09 -3.61 -16.42
CA SER A 128 19.48 -4.03 -16.43
C SER A 128 20.42 -2.83 -16.60
N PRO A 129 21.66 -2.88 -16.04
CA PRO A 129 22.64 -1.83 -16.21
C PRO A 129 22.90 -1.48 -17.69
N SER A 130 23.01 -2.50 -18.54
CA SER A 130 23.27 -2.34 -19.97
C SER A 130 22.15 -1.56 -20.69
N ASN A 131 20.88 -1.88 -20.38
CA ASN A 131 19.73 -1.18 -20.97
C ASN A 131 19.68 0.29 -20.55
N LEU A 132 19.94 0.57 -19.28
CA LEU A 132 19.97 1.94 -18.74
C LEU A 132 21.09 2.77 -19.38
N VAL A 133 22.29 2.20 -19.49
CA VAL A 133 23.42 2.86 -20.14
C VAL A 133 23.11 3.11 -21.62
N GLN A 134 22.61 2.10 -22.36
CA GLN A 134 22.25 2.26 -23.75
C GLN A 134 21.17 3.33 -23.97
N PHE A 135 20.19 3.41 -23.06
CA PHE A 135 19.15 4.44 -23.09
C PHE A 135 19.76 5.84 -22.97
N THR A 136 20.67 6.06 -22.02
CA THR A 136 21.26 7.40 -21.77
C THR A 136 22.24 7.85 -22.83
N GLN A 137 22.76 6.94 -23.65
CA GLN A 137 23.51 7.30 -24.85
C GLN A 137 22.63 7.98 -25.91
N LYS A 138 21.34 7.63 -25.93
CA LYS A 138 20.35 8.17 -26.90
C LYS A 138 19.51 9.30 -26.33
N THR A 139 19.36 9.35 -25.00
CA THR A 139 18.47 10.30 -24.33
C THR A 139 19.24 11.04 -23.24
N LYS A 140 19.38 12.35 -23.41
CA LYS A 140 20.07 13.19 -22.43
C LYS A 140 19.20 13.40 -21.21
N VAL A 141 19.71 12.99 -20.02
CA VAL A 141 19.09 13.19 -18.72
C VAL A 141 20.02 14.04 -17.87
N SER A 142 19.50 15.08 -17.21
CA SER A 142 20.31 16.07 -16.46
C SER A 142 20.29 15.87 -14.94
N TYR A 143 19.74 14.76 -14.45
CA TYR A 143 19.74 14.40 -13.04
C TYR A 143 20.37 13.03 -12.82
N PRO A 144 20.87 12.74 -11.60
CA PRO A 144 21.52 11.48 -11.29
C PRO A 144 20.60 10.28 -11.51
N LEU A 145 21.14 9.24 -12.16
CA LEU A 145 20.48 7.97 -12.39
C LEU A 145 21.24 6.84 -11.69
N TYR A 146 20.46 5.95 -11.07
CA TYR A 146 20.96 4.79 -10.36
C TYR A 146 20.40 3.50 -10.93
N VAL A 147 21.20 2.44 -10.89
CA VAL A 147 20.80 1.09 -11.27
C VAL A 147 20.16 0.43 -10.06
N GLY A 148 18.84 0.33 -10.08
CA GLY A 148 18.08 -0.36 -9.04
C GLY A 148 17.84 -1.83 -9.33
N GLY A 149 17.85 -2.21 -10.63
CA GLY A 149 17.49 -3.55 -11.07
C GLY A 149 16.11 -3.97 -10.59
N MET A 150 15.83 -5.27 -10.58
CA MET A 150 14.54 -5.78 -10.12
C MET A 150 14.29 -5.53 -8.62
N GLY A 151 15.34 -5.46 -7.80
CA GLY A 151 15.23 -5.19 -6.35
C GLY A 151 14.64 -3.81 -6.03
N ALA A 152 14.76 -2.84 -6.94
CA ALA A 152 14.14 -1.52 -6.76
C ALA A 152 12.61 -1.55 -6.82
N THR A 153 12.00 -2.65 -7.30
CA THR A 153 10.54 -2.85 -7.21
C THR A 153 10.11 -2.97 -5.73
N ASP A 154 10.86 -3.68 -4.92
CA ASP A 154 10.55 -3.83 -3.49
C ASP A 154 10.82 -2.53 -2.73
N LEU A 155 11.87 -1.78 -3.12
CA LEU A 155 12.11 -0.45 -2.60
C LEU A 155 10.94 0.50 -2.91
N ALA A 156 10.45 0.50 -4.15
CA ALA A 156 9.29 1.29 -4.55
C ALA A 156 8.02 0.88 -3.79
N ARG A 157 7.81 -0.44 -3.54
CA ARG A 157 6.70 -0.94 -2.71
C ARG A 157 6.79 -0.42 -1.29
N GLY A 158 7.97 -0.44 -0.68
CA GLY A 158 8.21 0.13 0.65
C GLY A 158 7.94 1.63 0.72
N LEU A 159 7.94 2.32 -0.42
CA LEU A 159 7.61 3.74 -0.55
C LEU A 159 6.16 3.98 -1.03
N GLY A 160 5.31 2.94 -1.06
CA GLY A 160 3.88 3.06 -1.33
C GLY A 160 3.43 2.56 -2.71
N ASN A 161 4.31 2.05 -3.57
CA ASN A 161 3.95 1.46 -4.87
C ASN A 161 3.46 0.00 -4.73
N ALA A 162 2.34 -0.22 -4.07
CA ALA A 162 1.84 -1.56 -3.77
C ALA A 162 1.71 -2.46 -5.02
N ASN A 163 1.32 -1.88 -6.16
CA ASN A 163 1.04 -2.60 -7.40
C ASN A 163 2.26 -2.70 -8.33
N GLY A 164 3.40 -2.07 -8.01
CA GLY A 164 4.61 -2.10 -8.83
C GLY A 164 4.48 -1.41 -10.19
N GLY A 165 3.48 -0.52 -10.37
CA GLY A 165 3.27 0.21 -11.64
C GLY A 165 4.36 1.26 -11.88
N LEU A 166 4.62 1.56 -13.17
CA LEU A 166 5.60 2.56 -13.61
C LEU A 166 4.98 3.56 -14.62
N PRO A 167 5.47 4.81 -14.68
CA PRO A 167 6.42 5.42 -13.74
C PRO A 167 5.84 5.56 -12.35
N TYR A 168 6.69 5.57 -11.34
CA TYR A 168 6.30 5.86 -9.98
C TYR A 168 7.22 6.91 -9.38
N THR A 169 6.67 7.99 -8.88
CA THR A 169 7.45 9.11 -8.34
C THR A 169 7.08 9.39 -6.89
N VAL A 170 8.09 9.59 -6.05
CA VAL A 170 7.94 9.87 -4.62
C VAL A 170 8.54 11.21 -4.29
N LEU A 171 7.76 12.08 -3.66
CA LEU A 171 8.23 13.35 -3.11
C LEU A 171 8.49 13.18 -1.62
N ILE A 172 9.73 13.37 -1.20
CA ILE A 172 10.21 13.25 0.18
C ILE A 172 10.62 14.62 0.68
N GLY A 173 10.17 15.00 1.86
CA GLY A 173 10.54 16.25 2.51
C GLY A 173 11.98 16.22 3.05
N ALA A 174 12.51 17.38 3.43
CA ALA A 174 13.84 17.52 4.03
C ALA A 174 14.00 16.71 5.32
N ASP A 175 12.91 16.46 6.02
CA ASP A 175 12.83 15.60 7.22
C ASP A 175 12.83 14.10 6.92
N GLY A 176 12.87 13.73 5.64
CA GLY A 176 12.87 12.34 5.19
C GLY A 176 11.49 11.68 5.17
N GLN A 177 10.40 12.43 5.40
CA GLN A 177 9.04 11.88 5.33
C GLN A 177 8.48 11.98 3.91
N VAL A 178 7.78 10.95 3.46
CA VAL A 178 7.08 10.97 2.17
C VAL A 178 5.94 11.99 2.25
N ARG A 179 5.98 12.98 1.38
CA ARG A 179 4.95 14.01 1.27
C ARG A 179 3.87 13.63 0.28
N LYS A 180 4.27 13.03 -0.83
CA LYS A 180 3.35 12.65 -1.89
C LYS A 180 3.93 11.56 -2.78
N THR A 181 3.05 10.78 -3.37
CA THR A 181 3.39 9.78 -4.39
C THR A 181 2.56 10.00 -5.64
N TYR A 182 3.13 9.66 -6.79
CA TYR A 182 2.50 9.77 -8.10
C TYR A 182 2.67 8.43 -8.82
N LEU A 183 1.59 7.80 -9.20
CA LEU A 183 1.59 6.61 -10.03
C LEU A 183 1.15 6.97 -11.45
N GLY A 184 1.91 6.53 -12.44
CA GLY A 184 1.72 6.90 -13.84
C GLY A 184 2.40 8.23 -14.19
N LYS A 185 2.22 8.66 -15.45
CA LYS A 185 2.86 9.85 -16.00
C LYS A 185 2.57 11.09 -15.15
N LEU A 186 3.61 11.83 -14.82
CA LEU A 186 3.52 13.04 -14.01
C LEU A 186 2.67 14.13 -14.67
N LYS A 187 1.83 14.77 -13.87
CA LYS A 187 1.17 16.03 -14.20
C LYS A 187 2.05 17.15 -13.63
N PHE A 188 2.87 17.75 -14.46
CA PHE A 188 3.92 18.68 -14.00
C PHE A 188 3.40 19.93 -13.32
N ASP A 189 2.23 20.44 -13.69
CA ASP A 189 1.61 21.57 -12.97
C ASP A 189 1.28 21.20 -11.53
N GLN A 190 0.75 19.99 -11.32
CA GLN A 190 0.49 19.46 -9.98
C GLN A 190 1.80 19.26 -9.21
N LEU A 191 2.82 18.68 -9.84
CA LEU A 191 4.13 18.48 -9.22
C LEU A 191 4.77 19.82 -8.80
N ARG A 192 4.73 20.85 -9.67
CA ARG A 192 5.24 22.19 -9.33
C ARG A 192 4.50 22.80 -8.15
N ALA A 193 3.16 22.68 -8.11
CA ALA A 193 2.36 23.16 -6.99
C ALA A 193 2.68 22.42 -5.68
N ASP A 194 2.99 21.13 -5.74
CA ASP A 194 3.36 20.35 -4.55
C ASP A 194 4.79 20.67 -4.09
N LEU A 195 5.73 20.87 -5.01
CA LEU A 195 7.10 21.31 -4.71
C LEU A 195 7.14 22.69 -4.06
N ALA A 196 6.25 23.60 -4.45
CA ALA A 196 6.17 24.96 -3.88
C ALA A 196 5.67 25.00 -2.42
N LYS A 197 5.19 23.86 -1.88
CA LYS A 197 4.70 23.73 -0.49
C LYS A 197 5.75 23.13 0.48
N LEU A 198 6.96 22.86 0.00
CA LEU A 198 8.01 22.19 0.78
C LEU A 198 8.85 23.15 1.66
#